data_c76e082a59326a342498dbcd7f98c6b3
#
_entry.id   c76e082a59326a342498dbcd7f98c6b3
#
_cell.length_a   1.000
_cell.length_b   1.000
_cell.length_c   1.000
_cell.angle_alpha   90.00
_cell.angle_beta   90.00
_cell.angle_gamma   90.00
#
_symmetry.space_group_name_H-M   'P 1'
#
loop_
_entity.id
_entity.type
_entity.pdbx_description
1 polymer ?
#
loop_
_entity_poly.entity_id
_entity_poly.type
_entity_poly.pdbx_seq_one_letter_code
_entity_poly.pdbx_strand_id
1 'polypeptide(L)'
;MIDFVEKVPIGEVTGSEYNPRSITPEALEALQHSIRRFGMVKPLIVNATNNVITAGHQRKKAATAIGLEYLPCIRINSPNLQDEILFNLMHNSIETSKTSVRLEEFTVGGYHYCPSDKVHIESEPKNVLICSEITKLMSRYGEWGSVVTDGDGNVILNAEYAYCSKKLGYGVLSYAIPNEDVAEFLECMGIEYGKYNFDNLGVKTYHQFLAQPKRLSTDGRQSNASVLYEKYVIPRLQKSDSLIDIGAGRMAYPKMLKSKGYNIHAYEPSLMAKGANKLDMKGIIANILNAEKQVKAHGLFDYCVLEAVINSVVDDEFEKAVLTTCNAVLKSTGTLITCTRNLAYVEKAYDKTKLSAGAGDCLWYLDDKNYTLGVTNGIVFKQKFHTRESFVALLENYFDSVAVLACNAGYIYCACSLPKQLPTEVYEEYLEKELNIEYPGGFKHNKHGGLMRELLEKVAERYV
;
A
#
# COMPACT_ATOMS: atom_id res chain seq x y z
N MET A 1 -28.98 -2.72 15.38
CA MET A 1 -29.10 -1.31 15.82
C MET A 1 -27.73 -0.87 16.29
N ILE A 2 -27.26 0.27 15.83
CA ILE A 2 -25.94 0.80 16.16
C ILE A 2 -25.81 1.06 17.66
N ASP A 3 -24.68 0.66 18.26
CA ASP A 3 -24.35 0.96 19.67
C ASP A 3 -23.53 2.27 19.71
N PHE A 4 -24.24 3.40 19.74
CA PHE A 4 -23.66 4.74 19.73
C PHE A 4 -23.87 5.45 21.07
N VAL A 5 -22.79 6.01 21.62
CA VAL A 5 -22.77 6.84 22.82
C VAL A 5 -22.12 8.18 22.50
N GLU A 6 -22.90 9.25 22.58
CA GLU A 6 -22.41 10.58 22.18
C GLU A 6 -21.37 11.17 23.13
N LYS A 7 -21.44 10.87 24.41
CA LYS A 7 -20.55 11.43 25.44
C LYS A 7 -19.89 10.32 26.26
N VAL A 8 -18.77 9.82 25.78
CA VAL A 8 -17.90 8.90 26.51
C VAL A 8 -16.73 9.71 27.09
N PRO A 9 -16.43 9.64 28.40
CA PRO A 9 -15.26 10.32 28.96
C PRO A 9 -13.98 9.93 28.24
N ILE A 10 -13.17 10.93 27.86
CA ILE A 10 -11.97 10.68 27.04
C ILE A 10 -10.96 9.76 27.73
N GLY A 11 -10.95 9.75 29.07
CA GLY A 11 -10.09 8.88 29.87
C GLY A 11 -10.51 7.41 29.89
N GLU A 12 -11.76 7.10 29.55
CA GLU A 12 -12.24 5.71 29.49
C GLU A 12 -11.89 4.99 28.21
N VAL A 13 -11.41 5.72 27.19
CA VAL A 13 -11.09 5.17 25.89
C VAL A 13 -9.58 5.09 25.72
N THR A 14 -9.05 3.90 25.44
CA THR A 14 -7.62 3.66 25.33
C THR A 14 -7.18 3.55 23.87
N GLY A 15 -6.05 4.16 23.51
CA GLY A 15 -5.43 3.97 22.21
C GLY A 15 -4.82 2.57 22.08
N SER A 16 -4.87 1.98 20.90
CA SER A 16 -4.21 0.71 20.64
C SER A 16 -2.74 0.92 20.28
N GLU A 17 -1.89 0.01 20.75
CA GLU A 17 -0.45 0.00 20.41
C GLU A 17 -0.20 -0.46 18.96
N TYR A 18 -1.14 -1.17 18.37
CA TYR A 18 -1.04 -1.72 17.01
C TYR A 18 -1.48 -0.75 15.90
N ASN A 19 -1.88 0.50 16.22
CA ASN A 19 -2.34 1.43 15.19
C ASN A 19 -1.22 1.74 14.17
N PRO A 20 -1.42 1.41 12.88
CA PRO A 20 -0.37 1.54 11.87
C PRO A 20 -0.22 2.98 11.32
N ARG A 21 -1.10 3.91 11.72
CA ARG A 21 -1.07 5.28 11.20
C ARG A 21 -0.36 6.22 12.16
N SER A 22 0.65 6.95 11.64
CA SER A 22 1.25 8.11 12.27
C SER A 22 0.66 9.40 11.67
N ILE A 23 0.71 10.50 12.41
CA ILE A 23 0.24 11.82 11.97
C ILE A 23 1.37 12.83 12.11
N THR A 24 1.57 13.68 11.09
CA THR A 24 2.54 14.76 11.16
C THR A 24 2.03 15.89 12.08
N PRO A 25 2.92 16.75 12.61
CA PRO A 25 2.49 17.90 13.42
C PRO A 25 1.49 18.80 12.69
N GLU A 26 1.74 19.10 11.41
CA GLU A 26 0.91 19.98 10.58
C GLU A 26 -0.49 19.38 10.36
N ALA A 27 -0.56 18.08 10.06
CA ALA A 27 -1.83 17.38 9.91
C ALA A 27 -2.59 17.28 11.24
N LEU A 28 -1.88 17.16 12.38
CA LEU A 28 -2.49 17.18 13.70
C LEU A 28 -3.10 18.56 14.03
N GLU A 29 -2.42 19.64 13.70
CA GLU A 29 -2.95 21.00 13.86
C GLU A 29 -4.19 21.24 13.00
N ALA A 30 -4.17 20.79 11.74
CA ALA A 30 -5.32 20.86 10.85
C ALA A 30 -6.52 20.05 11.39
N LEU A 31 -6.28 18.86 11.94
CA LEU A 31 -7.32 18.07 12.58
C LEU A 31 -7.87 18.72 13.87
N GLN A 32 -7.02 19.35 14.68
CA GLN A 32 -7.43 20.15 15.82
C GLN A 32 -8.30 21.34 15.42
N HIS A 33 -7.91 22.05 14.34
CA HIS A 33 -8.70 23.14 13.78
C HIS A 33 -10.09 22.65 13.33
N SER A 34 -10.15 21.57 12.57
CA SER A 34 -11.40 20.94 12.13
C SER A 34 -12.32 20.57 13.31
N ILE A 35 -11.76 19.97 14.37
CA ILE A 35 -12.54 19.60 15.57
C ILE A 35 -13.05 20.82 16.34
N ARG A 36 -12.25 21.88 16.45
CA ARG A 36 -12.72 23.15 17.07
C ARG A 36 -13.83 23.83 16.27
N ARG A 37 -13.74 23.77 14.95
CA ARG A 37 -14.66 24.44 14.02
C ARG A 37 -15.99 23.71 13.86
N PHE A 38 -15.93 22.38 13.66
CA PHE A 38 -17.10 21.55 13.29
C PHE A 38 -17.52 20.57 14.39
N GLY A 39 -16.74 20.45 15.47
CA GLY A 39 -16.94 19.41 16.46
C GLY A 39 -16.41 18.04 16.02
N MET A 40 -16.74 17.02 16.79
CA MET A 40 -16.40 15.62 16.50
C MET A 40 -17.46 15.01 15.55
N VAL A 41 -17.42 15.40 14.29
CA VAL A 41 -18.41 14.98 13.27
C VAL A 41 -18.33 13.49 12.91
N LYS A 42 -17.23 12.83 13.20
CA LYS A 42 -17.05 11.36 13.05
C LYS A 42 -16.79 10.73 14.41
N PRO A 43 -17.62 9.83 14.91
CA PRO A 43 -17.38 9.12 16.17
C PRO A 43 -16.08 8.30 16.12
N LEU A 44 -15.50 8.02 17.27
CA LEU A 44 -14.51 6.96 17.39
C LEU A 44 -15.22 5.61 17.30
N ILE A 45 -14.50 4.61 16.86
CA ILE A 45 -14.96 3.22 16.91
C ILE A 45 -14.12 2.50 17.95
N VAL A 46 -14.78 1.92 18.95
CA VAL A 46 -14.13 1.28 20.09
C VAL A 46 -14.62 -0.16 20.24
N ASN A 47 -13.76 -1.02 20.74
CA ASN A 47 -14.15 -2.37 21.11
C ASN A 47 -14.98 -2.33 22.40
N ALA A 48 -16.21 -2.84 22.34
CA ALA A 48 -17.13 -2.88 23.47
C ALA A 48 -16.60 -3.69 24.67
N THR A 49 -15.64 -4.60 24.45
CA THR A 49 -15.13 -5.51 25.48
C THR A 49 -14.08 -4.83 26.38
N ASN A 50 -13.24 -3.94 25.81
CA ASN A 50 -12.07 -3.39 26.52
C ASN A 50 -11.90 -1.88 26.37
N ASN A 51 -12.83 -1.19 25.69
CA ASN A 51 -12.80 0.24 25.36
C ASN A 51 -11.54 0.67 24.58
N VAL A 52 -10.88 -0.25 23.88
CA VAL A 52 -9.75 0.07 23.02
C VAL A 52 -10.25 0.65 21.69
N ILE A 53 -9.61 1.73 21.24
CA ILE A 53 -9.93 2.35 19.96
C ILE A 53 -9.51 1.41 18.84
N THR A 54 -10.45 1.03 18.00
CA THR A 54 -10.21 0.31 16.75
C THR A 54 -10.10 1.26 15.57
N ALA A 55 -10.77 2.42 15.61
CA ALA A 55 -10.59 3.49 14.61
C ALA A 55 -10.81 4.87 15.22
N GLY A 56 -10.00 5.85 14.80
CA GLY A 56 -10.09 7.24 15.26
C GLY A 56 -8.98 7.68 16.23
N HIS A 57 -7.86 6.97 16.29
CA HIS A 57 -6.73 7.29 17.15
C HIS A 57 -6.25 8.74 17.00
N GLN A 58 -6.15 9.24 15.77
CA GLN A 58 -5.69 10.60 15.52
C GLN A 58 -6.72 11.63 16.00
N ARG A 59 -8.01 11.34 15.87
CA ARG A 59 -9.09 12.17 16.41
C ARG A 59 -9.04 12.24 17.93
N LYS A 60 -8.79 11.11 18.62
CA LYS A 60 -8.56 11.13 20.07
C LYS A 60 -7.35 11.99 20.44
N LYS A 61 -6.21 11.81 19.72
CA LYS A 61 -5.01 12.60 19.97
C LYS A 61 -5.26 14.10 19.81
N ALA A 62 -5.94 14.50 18.74
CA ALA A 62 -6.31 15.90 18.50
C ALA A 62 -7.29 16.41 19.55
N ALA A 63 -8.33 15.65 19.90
CA ALA A 63 -9.32 16.00 20.91
C ALA A 63 -8.70 16.17 22.31
N THR A 64 -7.77 15.30 22.69
CA THR A 64 -7.01 15.42 23.94
C THR A 64 -6.17 16.69 23.96
N ALA A 65 -5.48 17.00 22.86
CA ALA A 65 -4.62 18.18 22.76
C ALA A 65 -5.39 19.51 22.82
N ILE A 66 -6.66 19.53 22.43
CA ILE A 66 -7.55 20.72 22.55
C ILE A 66 -8.43 20.73 23.80
N GLY A 67 -8.27 19.74 24.69
CA GLY A 67 -8.91 19.72 26.00
C GLY A 67 -10.38 19.25 26.01
N LEU A 68 -10.81 18.41 25.04
CA LEU A 68 -12.16 17.83 25.11
C LEU A 68 -12.26 16.83 26.26
N GLU A 69 -13.35 16.84 26.97
CA GLU A 69 -13.64 15.92 28.08
C GLU A 69 -14.38 14.66 27.64
N TYR A 70 -15.15 14.75 26.55
CA TYR A 70 -16.01 13.67 26.05
C TYR A 70 -15.80 13.44 24.55
N LEU A 71 -16.00 12.19 24.13
CA LEU A 71 -15.90 11.76 22.73
C LEU A 71 -17.16 10.98 22.33
N PRO A 72 -17.69 11.20 21.10
CA PRO A 72 -18.70 10.33 20.54
C PRO A 72 -18.06 9.00 20.12
N CYS A 73 -18.66 7.89 20.51
CA CYS A 73 -18.13 6.56 20.25
C CYS A 73 -19.21 5.62 19.69
N ILE A 74 -18.85 4.84 18.69
CA ILE A 74 -19.60 3.66 18.25
C ILE A 74 -18.87 2.44 18.81
N ARG A 75 -19.60 1.55 19.45
CA ARG A 75 -19.05 0.32 20.01
C ARG A 75 -19.27 -0.83 19.06
N ILE A 76 -18.21 -1.60 18.82
CA ILE A 76 -18.26 -2.84 18.05
C ILE A 76 -17.79 -3.99 18.91
N ASN A 77 -18.38 -5.17 18.70
CA ASN A 77 -17.95 -6.36 19.41
C ASN A 77 -16.79 -7.03 18.65
N SER A 78 -15.59 -6.87 19.16
CA SER A 78 -14.39 -7.53 18.64
C SER A 78 -13.85 -8.47 19.73
N PRO A 79 -14.03 -9.79 19.58
CA PRO A 79 -13.80 -10.74 20.68
C PRO A 79 -12.33 -10.93 21.02
N ASN A 80 -11.40 -10.54 20.14
CA ASN A 80 -9.97 -10.71 20.36
C ASN A 80 -9.14 -9.65 19.62
N LEU A 81 -7.87 -9.54 20.00
CA LEU A 81 -6.91 -8.59 19.44
C LEU A 81 -6.76 -8.73 17.93
N GLN A 82 -6.81 -9.93 17.38
CA GLN A 82 -6.71 -10.19 15.93
C GLN A 82 -7.87 -9.53 15.18
N ASP A 83 -9.07 -9.63 15.72
CA ASP A 83 -10.26 -9.00 15.12
C ASP A 83 -10.21 -7.47 15.22
N GLU A 84 -9.69 -6.91 16.33
CA GLU A 84 -9.49 -5.46 16.46
C GLU A 84 -8.51 -4.95 15.41
N ILE A 85 -7.36 -5.59 15.26
CA ILE A 85 -6.35 -5.26 14.26
C ILE A 85 -6.95 -5.34 12.86
N LEU A 86 -7.68 -6.41 12.57
CA LEU A 86 -8.32 -6.63 11.29
C LEU A 86 -9.31 -5.49 10.97
N PHE A 87 -10.17 -5.14 11.93
CA PHE A 87 -11.10 -4.02 11.77
C PHE A 87 -10.38 -2.69 11.52
N ASN A 88 -9.33 -2.39 12.31
CA ASN A 88 -8.55 -1.17 12.14
C ASN A 88 -7.97 -1.06 10.73
N LEU A 89 -7.37 -2.13 10.23
CA LEU A 89 -6.78 -2.18 8.90
C LEU A 89 -7.82 -2.01 7.79
N MET A 90 -8.94 -2.71 7.89
CA MET A 90 -10.01 -2.64 6.89
C MET A 90 -10.72 -1.28 6.91
N HIS A 91 -11.03 -0.75 8.08
CA HIS A 91 -11.70 0.55 8.23
C HIS A 91 -10.86 1.70 7.66
N ASN A 92 -9.55 1.67 7.85
CA ASN A 92 -8.63 2.70 7.35
C ASN A 92 -8.50 2.71 5.82
N SER A 93 -9.00 1.70 5.13
CA SER A 93 -8.97 1.58 3.66
C SER A 93 -10.14 2.27 2.95
N ILE A 94 -11.11 2.82 3.69
CA ILE A 94 -12.39 3.28 3.14
C ILE A 94 -12.46 4.80 3.19
N GLU A 95 -11.97 5.45 2.14
CA GLU A 95 -12.10 6.90 1.97
C GLU A 95 -12.23 7.26 0.50
N THR A 96 -13.44 7.26 -0.06
CA THR A 96 -13.75 8.05 -1.26
C THR A 96 -15.25 8.07 -1.48
N SER A 97 -15.78 9.10 -2.06
CA SER A 97 -17.18 9.15 -2.40
C SER A 97 -17.42 9.77 -3.78
N LYS A 98 -18.10 9.03 -4.64
CA LYS A 98 -18.75 9.55 -5.86
C LYS A 98 -20.17 9.00 -5.97
N THR A 99 -20.72 8.54 -4.86
CA THR A 99 -22.07 8.00 -4.72
C THR A 99 -22.95 9.13 -4.21
N SER A 100 -24.16 9.28 -4.72
CA SER A 100 -25.11 10.26 -4.23
C SER A 100 -26.18 9.56 -3.39
N VAL A 101 -26.26 9.95 -2.13
CA VAL A 101 -27.23 9.46 -1.17
C VAL A 101 -27.79 10.65 -0.40
N ARG A 102 -29.10 10.68 -0.16
CA ARG A 102 -29.79 11.71 0.62
C ARG A 102 -30.54 11.08 1.79
N LEU A 103 -30.50 11.73 2.96
CA LEU A 103 -31.25 11.36 4.14
C LEU A 103 -32.46 12.28 4.28
N GLU A 104 -33.63 11.74 4.62
CA GLU A 104 -34.81 12.54 4.94
C GLU A 104 -34.79 13.06 6.37
N GLU A 105 -34.11 12.35 7.26
CA GLU A 105 -34.05 12.68 8.68
C GLU A 105 -32.59 12.89 9.10
N PHE A 106 -32.30 14.07 9.66
CA PHE A 106 -30.98 14.48 10.14
C PHE A 106 -31.11 15.64 11.10
N THR A 107 -30.01 15.95 11.83
CA THR A 107 -29.95 17.08 12.77
C THR A 107 -28.72 17.93 12.46
N VAL A 108 -28.93 19.20 12.09
CA VAL A 108 -27.82 20.13 11.86
C VAL A 108 -27.14 20.45 13.18
N GLY A 109 -25.81 20.30 13.21
CA GLY A 109 -24.99 20.49 14.40
C GLY A 109 -25.09 19.37 15.45
N GLY A 110 -25.62 18.20 15.06
CA GLY A 110 -25.77 17.07 15.96
C GLY A 110 -25.86 15.70 15.28
N TYR A 111 -25.83 14.67 16.08
CA TYR A 111 -26.01 13.29 15.60
C TYR A 111 -27.49 12.92 15.48
N HIS A 112 -27.82 12.20 14.44
CA HIS A 112 -29.14 11.63 14.19
C HIS A 112 -29.04 10.26 13.54
N TYR A 113 -29.87 9.32 13.98
CA TYR A 113 -29.96 8.01 13.33
C TYR A 113 -31.13 8.00 12.35
N CYS A 114 -30.83 8.01 11.06
CA CYS A 114 -31.81 7.95 9.97
C CYS A 114 -32.17 6.49 9.70
N PRO A 115 -33.46 6.10 9.79
CA PRO A 115 -33.90 4.75 9.49
C PRO A 115 -33.67 4.38 8.03
N SER A 116 -33.55 3.09 7.74
CA SER A 116 -33.25 2.60 6.38
C SER A 116 -34.27 3.07 5.32
N ASP A 117 -35.53 3.12 5.65
CA ASP A 117 -36.62 3.57 4.75
C ASP A 117 -36.51 5.06 4.39
N LYS A 118 -35.83 5.86 5.20
CA LYS A 118 -35.57 7.29 5.03
C LYS A 118 -34.24 7.61 4.35
N VAL A 119 -33.49 6.59 3.93
CA VAL A 119 -32.24 6.72 3.17
C VAL A 119 -32.55 6.58 1.67
N HIS A 120 -32.22 7.57 0.85
CA HIS A 120 -32.49 7.58 -0.58
C HIS A 120 -31.17 7.48 -1.36
N ILE A 121 -31.09 6.48 -2.25
CA ILE A 121 -29.97 6.30 -3.17
C ILE A 121 -30.33 7.02 -4.45
N GLU A 122 -29.58 8.07 -4.79
CA GLU A 122 -29.76 8.86 -6.00
C GLU A 122 -28.86 8.38 -7.15
N SER A 123 -27.68 7.81 -6.81
CA SER A 123 -26.81 7.18 -7.80
C SER A 123 -26.10 5.95 -7.21
N GLU A 124 -25.88 4.97 -8.08
CA GLU A 124 -25.11 3.76 -7.72
C GLU A 124 -23.62 4.08 -7.57
N PRO A 125 -22.92 3.42 -6.63
CA PRO A 125 -21.50 3.64 -6.44
C PRO A 125 -20.69 3.14 -7.64
N LYS A 126 -19.67 3.91 -8.02
CA LYS A 126 -18.72 3.52 -9.07
C LYS A 126 -17.63 2.60 -8.55
N ASN A 127 -17.34 2.65 -7.26
CA ASN A 127 -16.31 1.83 -6.64
C ASN A 127 -16.91 0.63 -5.91
N VAL A 128 -17.10 -0.46 -6.66
CA VAL A 128 -17.64 -1.72 -6.12
C VAL A 128 -16.73 -2.39 -5.09
N LEU A 129 -15.42 -2.12 -5.15
CA LEU A 129 -14.45 -2.70 -4.21
C LEU A 129 -14.66 -2.13 -2.81
N ILE A 130 -14.81 -0.82 -2.70
CA ILE A 130 -15.11 -0.14 -1.41
C ILE A 130 -16.43 -0.66 -0.85
N CYS A 131 -17.47 -0.77 -1.67
CA CYS A 131 -18.75 -1.32 -1.22
C CYS A 131 -18.62 -2.77 -0.73
N SER A 132 -17.79 -3.59 -1.38
CA SER A 132 -17.51 -4.95 -0.93
C SER A 132 -16.86 -4.96 0.46
N GLU A 133 -15.87 -4.09 0.70
CA GLU A 133 -15.21 -3.99 2.01
C GLU A 133 -16.16 -3.52 3.11
N ILE A 134 -16.94 -2.47 2.84
CA ILE A 134 -17.97 -1.97 3.77
C ILE A 134 -18.96 -3.09 4.11
N THR A 135 -19.44 -3.81 3.11
CA THR A 135 -20.39 -4.91 3.30
C THR A 135 -19.80 -6.05 4.14
N LYS A 136 -18.53 -6.41 3.94
CA LYS A 136 -17.83 -7.40 4.77
C LYS A 136 -17.74 -6.96 6.22
N LEU A 137 -17.33 -5.69 6.45
CA LEU A 137 -17.25 -5.15 7.80
C LEU A 137 -18.62 -5.12 8.47
N MET A 138 -19.66 -4.69 7.75
CA MET A 138 -21.04 -4.69 8.28
C MET A 138 -21.55 -6.11 8.59
N SER A 139 -21.26 -7.08 7.75
CA SER A 139 -21.64 -8.48 7.99
C SER A 139 -20.99 -9.07 9.23
N ARG A 140 -19.79 -8.59 9.57
CA ARG A 140 -19.02 -9.10 10.71
C ARG A 140 -19.26 -8.34 12.01
N TYR A 141 -19.35 -7.02 11.93
CA TYR A 141 -19.38 -6.13 13.10
C TYR A 141 -20.69 -5.34 13.23
N GLY A 142 -21.63 -5.53 12.32
CA GLY A 142 -22.89 -4.75 12.30
C GLY A 142 -22.68 -3.31 11.82
N GLU A 143 -23.50 -2.42 12.30
CA GLU A 143 -23.45 -0.98 11.98
C GLU A 143 -22.30 -0.34 12.77
N TRP A 144 -21.20 -0.01 12.08
CA TRP A 144 -19.97 0.45 12.69
C TRP A 144 -19.56 1.88 12.34
N GLY A 145 -20.26 2.55 11.43
CA GLY A 145 -19.84 3.83 10.89
C GLY A 145 -20.92 4.91 10.94
N SER A 146 -20.54 6.08 10.47
CA SER A 146 -21.42 7.22 10.33
C SER A 146 -21.11 7.97 9.05
N VAL A 147 -22.05 8.82 8.64
CA VAL A 147 -21.91 9.73 7.50
C VAL A 147 -21.95 11.17 7.95
N VAL A 148 -21.48 12.09 7.10
CA VAL A 148 -21.71 13.51 7.28
C VAL A 148 -22.60 13.98 6.14
N THR A 149 -23.60 14.80 6.47
CA THR A 149 -24.49 15.43 5.48
C THR A 149 -24.33 16.93 5.50
N ASP A 150 -24.73 17.57 4.42
CA ASP A 150 -25.02 19.00 4.42
C ASP A 150 -26.36 19.32 5.11
N GLY A 151 -26.73 20.61 5.16
CA GLY A 151 -27.96 21.08 5.76
C GLY A 151 -29.24 20.71 5.01
N ASP A 152 -29.13 20.07 3.84
CA ASP A 152 -30.25 19.58 3.01
C ASP A 152 -30.36 18.04 3.05
N GLY A 153 -29.50 17.39 3.84
CA GLY A 153 -29.46 15.95 4.01
C GLY A 153 -28.70 15.18 2.93
N ASN A 154 -28.00 15.85 2.03
CA ASN A 154 -27.15 15.16 1.05
C ASN A 154 -25.89 14.66 1.75
N VAL A 155 -25.56 13.40 1.55
CA VAL A 155 -24.37 12.79 2.16
C VAL A 155 -23.12 13.29 1.43
N ILE A 156 -22.28 14.03 2.15
CA ILE A 156 -21.04 14.63 1.64
C ILE A 156 -19.79 13.86 2.02
N LEU A 157 -19.91 12.93 2.98
CA LEU A 157 -18.81 12.06 3.41
C LEU A 157 -19.33 10.66 3.75
N ASN A 158 -18.64 9.62 3.28
CA ASN A 158 -18.96 8.20 3.45
C ASN A 158 -20.28 7.77 2.76
N ALA A 159 -20.59 8.28 1.59
CA ALA A 159 -21.83 7.94 0.88
C ALA A 159 -21.91 6.44 0.52
N GLU A 160 -20.77 5.77 0.23
CA GLU A 160 -20.72 4.32 0.01
C GLU A 160 -21.12 3.54 1.27
N TYR A 161 -20.79 4.04 2.46
CA TYR A 161 -21.26 3.45 3.71
C TYR A 161 -22.79 3.52 3.81
N ALA A 162 -23.38 4.69 3.54
CA ALA A 162 -24.85 4.86 3.54
C ALA A 162 -25.53 3.95 2.50
N TYR A 163 -24.95 3.85 1.30
CA TYR A 163 -25.42 2.95 0.25
C TYR A 163 -25.45 1.49 0.71
N CYS A 164 -24.32 0.99 1.23
CA CYS A 164 -24.20 -0.39 1.70
C CYS A 164 -25.13 -0.67 2.90
N SER A 165 -25.23 0.30 3.82
CA SER A 165 -26.14 0.23 4.97
C SER A 165 -27.59 0.04 4.51
N LYS A 166 -28.07 0.89 3.58
CA LYS A 166 -29.39 0.79 2.97
C LYS A 166 -29.61 -0.56 2.28
N LYS A 167 -28.65 -1.04 1.49
CA LYS A 167 -28.73 -2.34 0.79
C LYS A 167 -28.83 -3.52 1.75
N LEU A 168 -28.25 -3.43 2.95
CA LEU A 168 -28.33 -4.44 3.99
C LEU A 168 -29.56 -4.27 4.92
N GLY A 169 -30.40 -3.26 4.68
CA GLY A 169 -31.56 -2.97 5.49
C GLY A 169 -31.28 -2.24 6.80
N TYR A 170 -30.06 -1.71 6.95
CA TYR A 170 -29.67 -0.90 8.11
C TYR A 170 -30.02 0.58 7.88
N GLY A 171 -30.22 1.33 8.97
CA GLY A 171 -30.23 2.77 8.96
C GLY A 171 -28.81 3.36 8.94
N VAL A 172 -28.71 4.66 9.14
CA VAL A 172 -27.43 5.38 9.08
C VAL A 172 -27.32 6.39 10.20
N LEU A 173 -26.26 6.32 11.01
CA LEU A 173 -25.92 7.42 11.92
C LEU A 173 -25.31 8.56 11.11
N SER A 174 -25.89 9.76 11.23
CA SER A 174 -25.44 10.95 10.51
C SER A 174 -25.07 12.09 11.45
N TYR A 175 -24.24 13.00 10.99
CA TYR A 175 -24.02 14.32 11.56
C TYR A 175 -24.18 15.33 10.44
N ALA A 176 -25.07 16.32 10.59
CA ALA A 176 -25.27 17.32 9.54
C ALA A 176 -24.52 18.63 9.87
N ILE A 177 -23.86 19.20 8.89
CA ILE A 177 -23.20 20.50 8.99
C ILE A 177 -24.00 21.57 8.20
N PRO A 178 -23.95 22.84 8.61
CA PRO A 178 -24.60 23.91 7.85
C PRO A 178 -24.07 24.02 6.41
N ASN A 179 -24.92 24.40 5.47
CA ASN A 179 -24.54 24.48 4.04
C ASN A 179 -23.39 25.46 3.79
N GLU A 180 -23.32 26.56 4.54
CA GLU A 180 -22.23 27.54 4.46
C GLU A 180 -20.87 27.01 4.88
N ASP A 181 -20.85 25.93 5.68
CA ASP A 181 -19.62 25.33 6.22
C ASP A 181 -19.10 24.16 5.36
N VAL A 182 -19.87 23.68 4.39
CA VAL A 182 -19.55 22.47 3.59
C VAL A 182 -18.20 22.59 2.87
N ALA A 183 -17.94 23.72 2.25
CA ALA A 183 -16.71 23.93 1.46
C ALA A 183 -15.46 23.85 2.36
N GLU A 184 -15.46 24.56 3.50
CA GLU A 184 -14.37 24.54 4.49
C GLU A 184 -14.20 23.14 5.11
N PHE A 185 -15.32 22.47 5.41
CA PHE A 185 -15.29 21.10 5.93
C PHE A 185 -14.64 20.13 4.94
N LEU A 186 -14.99 20.16 3.67
CA LEU A 186 -14.43 19.27 2.65
C LEU A 186 -12.94 19.55 2.41
N GLU A 187 -12.51 20.81 2.48
CA GLU A 187 -11.09 21.16 2.44
C GLU A 187 -10.34 20.53 3.62
N CYS A 188 -10.88 20.65 4.85
CA CYS A 188 -10.29 19.99 6.02
C CYS A 188 -10.25 18.47 5.87
N MET A 189 -11.27 17.84 5.27
CA MET A 189 -11.32 16.39 5.06
C MET A 189 -10.40 15.91 3.92
N GLY A 190 -10.01 16.79 3.01
CA GLY A 190 -9.05 16.50 1.94
C GLY A 190 -7.60 16.38 2.42
N ILE A 191 -7.31 16.74 3.67
CA ILE A 191 -5.95 16.63 4.23
C ILE A 191 -5.64 15.16 4.56
N GLU A 192 -4.48 14.69 4.10
CA GLU A 192 -3.99 13.34 4.41
C GLU A 192 -3.51 13.26 5.87
N TYR A 193 -4.35 12.70 6.75
CA TYR A 193 -4.11 12.63 8.20
C TYR A 193 -3.20 11.49 8.66
N GLY A 194 -2.32 10.98 7.84
CA GLY A 194 -1.31 10.06 8.32
C GLY A 194 -0.80 9.07 7.29
N LYS A 195 0.43 8.62 7.54
CA LYS A 195 1.09 7.56 6.77
C LYS A 195 0.92 6.23 7.50
N TYR A 196 0.78 5.15 6.72
CA TYR A 196 0.77 3.81 7.28
C TYR A 196 2.18 3.40 7.70
N ASN A 197 2.31 2.95 8.95
CA ASN A 197 3.47 2.23 9.45
C ASN A 197 2.98 0.92 10.10
N PHE A 198 3.38 -0.21 9.53
CA PHE A 198 2.96 -1.53 9.99
C PHE A 198 3.93 -2.17 10.98
N ASP A 199 5.04 -1.51 11.34
CA ASP A 199 6.09 -2.05 12.22
C ASP A 199 5.59 -2.29 13.65
N ASN A 200 4.60 -1.53 14.09
CA ASN A 200 4.05 -1.57 15.46
C ASN A 200 2.86 -2.52 15.63
N LEU A 201 2.49 -3.30 14.59
CA LEU A 201 1.28 -4.11 14.66
C LEU A 201 1.35 -5.29 15.63
N GLY A 202 2.50 -5.61 16.22
CA GLY A 202 2.66 -6.77 17.10
C GLY A 202 2.33 -8.12 16.44
N VAL A 203 1.80 -8.10 15.21
CA VAL A 203 1.60 -9.25 14.33
C VAL A 203 2.76 -9.32 13.35
N LYS A 204 3.05 -10.50 12.82
CA LYS A 204 4.03 -10.64 11.76
C LYS A 204 3.54 -9.85 10.54
N THR A 205 4.13 -8.68 10.33
CA THR A 205 3.89 -7.87 9.14
C THR A 205 4.65 -8.45 7.97
N TYR A 206 4.18 -8.09 6.76
CA TYR A 206 4.86 -8.47 5.56
C TYR A 206 6.23 -7.80 5.47
N HIS A 207 7.25 -8.60 5.39
CA HIS A 207 8.57 -8.19 4.93
C HIS A 207 8.76 -8.68 3.50
N GLN A 208 9.43 -7.91 2.65
CA GLN A 208 9.61 -8.24 1.22
C GLN A 208 10.13 -9.67 1.01
N PHE A 209 11.00 -10.18 1.89
CA PHE A 209 11.52 -11.54 1.80
C PHE A 209 10.44 -12.64 1.91
N LEU A 210 9.29 -12.36 2.52
CA LEU A 210 8.18 -13.32 2.62
C LEU A 210 7.43 -13.47 1.29
N ALA A 211 7.51 -12.48 0.40
CA ALA A 211 6.90 -12.53 -0.94
C ALA A 211 7.74 -13.29 -1.97
N GLN A 212 8.95 -13.68 -1.64
CA GLN A 212 9.85 -14.31 -2.59
C GLN A 212 9.32 -15.68 -3.06
N PRO A 213 8.82 -15.82 -4.30
CA PRO A 213 8.30 -17.08 -4.78
C PRO A 213 9.42 -18.11 -4.94
N LYS A 214 9.11 -19.37 -4.69
CA LYS A 214 9.99 -20.47 -5.08
C LYS A 214 9.92 -20.63 -6.59
N ARG A 215 10.89 -20.10 -7.32
CA ARG A 215 11.07 -20.30 -8.75
C ARG A 215 11.94 -21.53 -9.00
N LEU A 216 11.72 -22.22 -10.12
CA LEU A 216 12.54 -23.34 -10.59
C LEU A 216 12.81 -24.40 -9.50
N SER A 217 11.80 -24.77 -8.69
CA SER A 217 12.00 -25.78 -7.64
C SER A 217 12.26 -27.16 -8.25
N THR A 218 13.15 -27.94 -7.61
CA THR A 218 13.57 -29.26 -8.07
C THR A 218 12.64 -30.40 -7.63
N ASP A 219 11.53 -30.11 -7.00
CA ASP A 219 10.64 -31.09 -6.36
C ASP A 219 9.71 -31.83 -7.35
N GLY A 220 10.02 -31.82 -8.65
CA GLY A 220 9.27 -32.54 -9.68
C GLY A 220 7.85 -32.00 -9.95
N ARG A 221 7.37 -31.04 -9.20
CA ARG A 221 6.15 -30.30 -9.49
C ARG A 221 6.52 -29.17 -10.45
N GLN A 222 5.75 -28.99 -11.52
CA GLN A 222 5.88 -27.87 -12.44
C GLN A 222 5.86 -26.58 -11.63
N SER A 223 7.03 -26.16 -11.24
CA SER A 223 7.23 -25.06 -10.33
C SER A 223 7.10 -23.77 -11.12
N ASN A 224 6.46 -22.85 -10.57
CA ASN A 224 6.32 -21.42 -10.85
C ASN A 224 7.44 -20.85 -11.73
N ALA A 225 7.53 -21.27 -12.99
CA ALA A 225 8.42 -20.64 -13.97
C ALA A 225 8.03 -19.17 -14.13
N SER A 226 9.01 -18.31 -14.20
CA SER A 226 8.78 -16.89 -14.44
C SER A 226 8.38 -16.66 -15.89
N VAL A 227 7.19 -16.16 -16.11
CA VAL A 227 6.76 -15.72 -17.45
C VAL A 227 7.65 -14.60 -17.97
N LEU A 228 8.09 -13.69 -17.08
CA LEU A 228 9.01 -12.61 -17.45
C LEU A 228 10.33 -13.18 -18.01
N TYR A 229 10.95 -14.09 -17.28
CA TYR A 229 12.22 -14.68 -17.70
C TYR A 229 12.06 -15.56 -18.93
N GLU A 230 11.12 -16.49 -18.94
CA GLU A 230 10.97 -17.47 -20.01
C GLU A 230 10.57 -16.85 -21.35
N LYS A 231 9.67 -15.85 -21.33
CA LYS A 231 9.14 -15.25 -22.56
C LYS A 231 9.86 -13.98 -23.01
N TYR A 232 10.40 -13.20 -22.06
CA TYR A 232 10.86 -11.85 -22.39
C TYR A 232 12.34 -11.60 -22.11
N VAL A 233 12.95 -12.27 -21.13
CA VAL A 233 14.38 -12.09 -20.83
C VAL A 233 15.23 -13.07 -21.63
N ILE A 234 15.07 -14.38 -21.39
CA ILE A 234 15.93 -15.42 -21.96
C ILE A 234 15.97 -15.38 -23.50
N PRO A 235 14.85 -15.19 -24.24
CA PRO A 235 14.89 -15.14 -25.69
C PRO A 235 15.65 -13.95 -26.28
N ARG A 236 15.89 -12.91 -25.49
CA ARG A 236 16.63 -11.70 -25.92
C ARG A 236 18.10 -11.73 -25.54
N LEU A 237 18.46 -12.52 -24.53
CA LEU A 237 19.77 -12.48 -23.89
C LEU A 237 20.81 -13.26 -24.68
N GLN A 238 21.92 -12.61 -25.00
CA GLN A 238 23.10 -13.23 -25.61
C GLN A 238 24.19 -13.51 -24.56
N LYS A 239 25.14 -14.36 -24.86
CA LYS A 239 26.25 -14.69 -23.94
C LYS A 239 27.17 -13.52 -23.66
N SER A 240 27.27 -12.59 -24.62
CA SER A 240 28.04 -11.36 -24.51
C SER A 240 27.40 -10.30 -23.66
N ASP A 241 26.09 -10.39 -23.44
CA ASP A 241 25.35 -9.38 -22.71
C ASP A 241 25.58 -9.50 -21.21
N SER A 242 25.60 -8.36 -20.53
CA SER A 242 25.61 -8.27 -19.08
C SER A 242 24.19 -7.98 -18.57
N LEU A 243 23.75 -8.72 -17.54
CA LEU A 243 22.43 -8.55 -16.94
C LEU A 243 22.56 -8.40 -15.43
N ILE A 244 21.75 -7.51 -14.86
CA ILE A 244 21.51 -7.42 -13.40
C ILE A 244 20.03 -7.64 -13.09
N ASP A 245 19.74 -8.49 -12.09
CA ASP A 245 18.41 -8.75 -11.57
C ASP A 245 18.26 -8.02 -10.24
N ILE A 246 17.41 -6.99 -10.19
CA ILE A 246 17.13 -6.19 -9.00
C ILE A 246 15.89 -6.77 -8.31
N GLY A 247 16.00 -7.10 -7.02
CA GLY A 247 14.97 -7.84 -6.31
C GLY A 247 14.88 -9.31 -6.75
N ALA A 248 16.04 -9.94 -6.93
CA ALA A 248 16.19 -11.29 -7.48
C ALA A 248 15.62 -12.42 -6.59
N GLY A 249 15.06 -12.09 -5.44
CA GLY A 249 14.42 -13.03 -4.53
C GLY A 249 15.38 -14.16 -4.09
N ARG A 250 14.99 -15.40 -4.35
CA ARG A 250 15.80 -16.58 -3.99
C ARG A 250 16.93 -16.90 -4.98
N MET A 251 17.24 -16.01 -5.89
CA MET A 251 18.32 -16.13 -6.87
C MET A 251 18.19 -17.34 -7.83
N ALA A 252 16.98 -17.82 -8.11
CA ALA A 252 16.81 -19.05 -8.89
C ALA A 252 17.25 -18.85 -10.36
N TYR A 253 16.74 -17.83 -11.04
CA TYR A 253 17.11 -17.53 -12.42
C TYR A 253 18.55 -17.01 -12.55
N PRO A 254 19.04 -16.09 -11.72
CA PRO A 254 20.45 -15.71 -11.74
C PRO A 254 21.40 -16.91 -11.63
N LYS A 255 21.17 -17.83 -10.69
CA LYS A 255 21.98 -19.03 -10.53
C LYS A 255 21.91 -19.97 -11.75
N MET A 256 20.72 -20.20 -12.28
CA MET A 256 20.51 -21.05 -13.44
C MET A 256 21.18 -20.47 -14.70
N LEU A 257 21.03 -19.18 -14.96
CA LEU A 257 21.66 -18.54 -16.13
C LEU A 257 23.18 -18.47 -15.99
N LYS A 258 23.68 -18.18 -14.80
CA LYS A 258 25.13 -18.20 -14.53
C LYS A 258 25.72 -19.59 -14.78
N SER A 259 25.04 -20.68 -14.36
CA SER A 259 25.50 -22.05 -14.64
C SER A 259 25.51 -22.40 -16.13
N LYS A 260 24.70 -21.70 -16.95
CA LYS A 260 24.68 -21.81 -18.41
C LYS A 260 25.67 -20.87 -19.09
N GLY A 261 26.51 -20.16 -18.34
CA GLY A 261 27.59 -19.31 -18.86
C GLY A 261 27.13 -17.91 -19.33
N TYR A 262 25.99 -17.40 -18.84
CA TYR A 262 25.61 -16.02 -19.03
C TYR A 262 26.31 -15.10 -18.02
N ASN A 263 26.60 -13.86 -18.42
CA ASN A 263 27.14 -12.84 -17.52
C ASN A 263 25.99 -12.17 -16.76
N ILE A 264 25.60 -12.79 -15.64
CA ILE A 264 24.47 -12.34 -14.83
C ILE A 264 24.91 -12.00 -13.41
N HIS A 265 24.41 -10.86 -12.94
CA HIS A 265 24.52 -10.35 -11.58
C HIS A 265 23.13 -10.27 -10.96
N ALA A 266 23.08 -10.10 -9.66
CA ALA A 266 21.82 -9.98 -8.95
C ALA A 266 22.00 -9.13 -7.68
N TYR A 267 20.99 -8.39 -7.35
CA TYR A 267 20.87 -7.68 -6.08
C TYR A 267 19.52 -8.03 -5.45
N GLU A 268 19.55 -8.46 -4.18
CA GLU A 268 18.37 -8.75 -3.37
C GLU A 268 18.61 -8.25 -1.95
N PRO A 269 18.02 -7.10 -1.57
CA PRO A 269 18.24 -6.53 -0.24
C PRO A 269 17.67 -7.40 0.88
N SER A 270 16.71 -8.26 0.58
CA SER A 270 16.07 -9.18 1.52
C SER A 270 16.46 -10.64 1.30
N LEU A 271 17.70 -10.90 0.83
CA LEU A 271 18.17 -12.25 0.56
C LEU A 271 18.12 -13.13 1.82
N MET A 272 17.46 -14.29 1.70
CA MET A 272 17.26 -15.23 2.80
C MET A 272 18.36 -16.25 2.91
N ALA A 273 18.83 -16.52 4.12
CA ALA A 273 19.73 -17.62 4.40
C ALA A 273 19.04 -18.96 4.13
N LYS A 274 19.77 -19.92 3.57
CA LYS A 274 19.25 -21.26 3.25
C LYS A 274 18.77 -21.96 4.53
N GLY A 275 17.53 -22.42 4.51
CA GLY A 275 16.96 -23.19 5.64
C GLY A 275 16.63 -22.36 6.88
N ALA A 276 16.73 -21.05 6.83
CA ALA A 276 16.42 -20.18 7.95
C ALA A 276 15.50 -19.02 7.54
N ASN A 277 14.68 -18.54 8.47
CA ASN A 277 13.85 -17.33 8.30
C ASN A 277 14.64 -16.09 8.78
N LYS A 278 15.86 -15.93 8.27
CA LYS A 278 16.71 -14.77 8.57
C LYS A 278 17.45 -14.31 7.32
N LEU A 279 17.87 -13.05 7.33
CA LEU A 279 18.60 -12.45 6.22
C LEU A 279 20.01 -13.02 6.10
N ASP A 280 20.45 -13.24 4.87
CA ASP A 280 21.84 -13.56 4.53
C ASP A 280 22.64 -12.30 4.26
N MET A 281 23.04 -11.61 5.32
CA MET A 281 23.77 -10.35 5.20
C MET A 281 25.09 -10.49 4.44
N LYS A 282 25.77 -11.62 4.58
CA LYS A 282 27.01 -11.90 3.81
C LYS A 282 26.70 -12.02 2.32
N GLY A 283 25.62 -12.70 1.96
CA GLY A 283 25.19 -12.81 0.57
C GLY A 283 24.76 -11.47 -0.02
N ILE A 284 24.03 -10.65 0.74
CA ILE A 284 23.63 -9.31 0.33
C ILE A 284 24.85 -8.45 -0.01
N ILE A 285 25.82 -8.37 0.90
CA ILE A 285 27.05 -7.61 0.70
C ILE A 285 27.86 -8.18 -0.49
N ALA A 286 27.95 -9.50 -0.60
CA ALA A 286 28.66 -10.11 -1.73
C ALA A 286 28.05 -9.75 -3.10
N ASN A 287 26.71 -9.64 -3.17
CA ASN A 287 26.05 -9.21 -4.40
C ASN A 287 26.39 -7.76 -4.76
N ILE A 288 26.41 -6.85 -3.79
CA ILE A 288 26.80 -5.45 -3.99
C ILE A 288 28.26 -5.38 -4.50
N LEU A 289 29.19 -6.05 -3.85
CA LEU A 289 30.60 -6.06 -4.24
C LEU A 289 30.84 -6.72 -5.62
N ASN A 290 30.04 -7.71 -6.00
CA ASN A 290 30.10 -8.32 -7.31
C ASN A 290 29.57 -7.37 -8.41
N ALA A 291 28.50 -6.63 -8.14
CA ALA A 291 28.00 -5.60 -9.04
C ALA A 291 29.02 -4.45 -9.20
N GLU A 292 29.64 -4.00 -8.11
CA GLU A 292 30.73 -3.01 -8.13
C GLU A 292 31.87 -3.44 -9.04
N LYS A 293 32.36 -4.68 -8.88
CA LYS A 293 33.43 -5.23 -9.74
C LYS A 293 33.05 -5.24 -11.21
N GLN A 294 31.81 -5.60 -11.54
CA GLN A 294 31.30 -5.60 -12.90
C GLN A 294 31.29 -4.18 -13.46
N VAL A 295 30.67 -3.23 -12.74
CA VAL A 295 30.53 -1.85 -13.22
C VAL A 295 31.91 -1.21 -13.43
N LYS A 296 32.84 -1.43 -12.50
CA LYS A 296 34.22 -0.93 -12.58
C LYS A 296 35.00 -1.50 -13.77
N ALA A 297 34.85 -2.80 -14.03
CA ALA A 297 35.65 -3.47 -15.07
C ALA A 297 35.05 -3.40 -16.47
N HIS A 298 33.69 -3.37 -16.57
CA HIS A 298 32.99 -3.54 -17.82
C HIS A 298 31.89 -2.50 -18.10
N GLY A 299 31.72 -1.54 -17.16
CA GLY A 299 30.69 -0.50 -17.25
C GLY A 299 29.31 -1.00 -16.86
N LEU A 300 28.29 -0.19 -17.19
CA LEU A 300 26.89 -0.46 -16.90
C LEU A 300 26.37 -1.69 -17.65
N PHE A 301 25.17 -2.14 -17.30
CA PHE A 301 24.55 -3.37 -17.80
C PHE A 301 23.76 -3.15 -19.11
N ASP A 302 23.70 -4.20 -19.93
CA ASP A 302 22.87 -4.25 -21.14
C ASP A 302 21.40 -4.49 -20.78
N TYR A 303 21.16 -5.30 -19.75
CA TYR A 303 19.82 -5.60 -19.25
C TYR A 303 19.70 -5.42 -17.74
N CYS A 304 18.58 -4.88 -17.32
CA CYS A 304 18.10 -4.92 -15.94
C CYS A 304 16.78 -5.68 -15.89
N VAL A 305 16.61 -6.56 -14.91
CA VAL A 305 15.35 -7.25 -14.65
C VAL A 305 14.79 -6.76 -13.32
N LEU A 306 13.47 -6.50 -13.28
CA LEU A 306 12.73 -6.14 -12.08
C LEU A 306 11.42 -6.93 -12.08
N GLU A 307 11.44 -8.17 -11.54
CA GLU A 307 10.30 -9.06 -11.59
C GLU A 307 9.38 -8.90 -10.36
N ALA A 308 8.21 -8.32 -10.53
CA ALA A 308 7.18 -8.22 -9.48
C ALA A 308 7.68 -7.60 -8.16
N VAL A 309 8.61 -6.64 -8.24
CA VAL A 309 9.13 -5.90 -7.09
C VAL A 309 8.23 -4.72 -6.77
N ILE A 310 7.80 -3.94 -7.77
CA ILE A 310 7.00 -2.72 -7.60
C ILE A 310 5.69 -3.00 -6.84
N ASN A 311 5.05 -4.13 -7.06
CA ASN A 311 3.87 -4.49 -6.28
C ASN A 311 4.16 -4.80 -4.79
N SER A 312 5.41 -5.04 -4.43
CA SER A 312 5.83 -5.33 -3.06
C SER A 312 6.51 -4.13 -2.39
N VAL A 313 6.82 -3.09 -3.15
CA VAL A 313 7.32 -1.81 -2.63
C VAL A 313 6.14 -0.92 -2.35
N VAL A 314 5.85 -0.73 -1.07
CA VAL A 314 4.60 -0.09 -0.61
C VAL A 314 4.80 1.35 -0.11
N ASP A 315 5.99 1.88 -0.26
CA ASP A 315 6.36 3.25 0.07
C ASP A 315 6.83 3.95 -1.21
N ASP A 316 6.28 5.13 -1.49
CA ASP A 316 6.56 5.89 -2.72
C ASP A 316 8.05 6.28 -2.83
N GLU A 317 8.71 6.52 -1.70
CA GLU A 317 10.13 6.85 -1.69
C GLU A 317 11.03 5.64 -2.02
N PHE A 318 10.65 4.44 -1.53
CA PHE A 318 11.33 3.21 -1.92
C PHE A 318 11.02 2.81 -3.37
N GLU A 319 9.83 3.10 -3.87
CA GLU A 319 9.50 2.91 -5.30
C GLU A 319 10.42 3.75 -6.20
N LYS A 320 10.63 5.03 -5.83
CA LYS A 320 11.59 5.91 -6.50
C LYS A 320 13.02 5.34 -6.41
N ALA A 321 13.43 4.85 -5.24
CA ALA A 321 14.76 4.30 -5.03
C ALA A 321 15.03 3.09 -5.94
N VAL A 322 14.10 2.13 -5.99
CA VAL A 322 14.20 0.94 -6.85
C VAL A 322 14.27 1.34 -8.33
N LEU A 323 13.38 2.24 -8.81
CA LEU A 323 13.34 2.62 -10.21
C LEU A 323 14.54 3.49 -10.63
N THR A 324 15.00 4.38 -9.73
CA THR A 324 16.26 5.12 -9.94
C THR A 324 17.44 4.17 -10.03
N THR A 325 17.50 3.13 -9.21
CA THR A 325 18.55 2.11 -9.27
C THR A 325 18.49 1.34 -10.60
N CYS A 326 17.30 0.93 -11.05
CA CYS A 326 17.12 0.29 -12.36
C CYS A 326 17.57 1.17 -13.52
N ASN A 327 17.32 2.48 -13.45
CA ASN A 327 17.82 3.44 -14.43
C ASN A 327 19.35 3.58 -14.36
N ALA A 328 19.91 3.71 -13.16
CA ALA A 328 21.33 3.98 -12.97
C ALA A 328 22.24 2.81 -13.38
N VAL A 329 21.79 1.58 -13.29
CA VAL A 329 22.60 0.41 -13.66
C VAL A 329 22.69 0.17 -15.17
N LEU A 330 21.87 0.84 -15.99
CA LEU A 330 21.75 0.58 -17.41
C LEU A 330 22.64 1.47 -18.29
N LYS A 331 23.23 0.89 -19.32
CA LYS A 331 23.84 1.62 -20.46
C LYS A 331 22.81 2.52 -21.14
N SER A 332 23.24 3.52 -21.92
CA SER A 332 22.35 4.34 -22.75
C SER A 332 21.48 3.51 -23.70
N THR A 333 22.00 2.38 -24.19
CA THR A 333 21.29 1.40 -25.03
C THR A 333 20.65 0.27 -24.22
N GLY A 334 20.76 0.29 -22.89
CA GLY A 334 20.31 -0.78 -22.03
C GLY A 334 18.78 -0.86 -21.93
N THR A 335 18.29 -2.03 -21.53
CA THR A 335 16.84 -2.29 -21.43
C THR A 335 16.48 -2.84 -20.05
N LEU A 336 15.52 -2.18 -19.40
CA LEU A 336 14.80 -2.74 -18.25
C LEU A 336 13.67 -3.64 -18.74
N ILE A 337 13.62 -4.90 -18.27
CA ILE A 337 12.49 -5.80 -18.46
C ILE A 337 11.81 -5.99 -17.11
N THR A 338 10.56 -5.58 -17.01
CA THR A 338 9.86 -5.50 -15.73
C THR A 338 8.42 -5.97 -15.81
N CYS A 339 7.85 -6.32 -14.65
CA CYS A 339 6.42 -6.54 -14.52
C CYS A 339 5.93 -6.16 -13.13
N THR A 340 4.62 -5.86 -13.06
CA THR A 340 3.90 -5.62 -11.80
C THR A 340 2.54 -6.30 -11.83
N ARG A 341 1.87 -6.32 -10.66
CA ARG A 341 0.50 -6.85 -10.52
C ARG A 341 -0.50 -5.90 -11.17
N ASN A 342 -1.43 -6.47 -11.94
CA ASN A 342 -2.52 -5.72 -12.57
C ASN A 342 -3.69 -5.55 -11.60
N LEU A 343 -4.23 -4.33 -11.50
CA LEU A 343 -5.40 -4.02 -10.68
C LEU A 343 -6.63 -4.86 -11.06
N ALA A 344 -6.78 -5.22 -12.33
CA ALA A 344 -7.82 -6.14 -12.80
C ALA A 344 -7.83 -7.49 -12.09
N TYR A 345 -6.71 -7.92 -11.49
CA TYR A 345 -6.65 -9.11 -10.64
C TYR A 345 -7.47 -8.93 -9.36
N VAL A 346 -7.37 -7.77 -8.74
CA VAL A 346 -8.11 -7.44 -7.51
C VAL A 346 -9.59 -7.38 -7.82
N GLU A 347 -9.98 -6.65 -8.86
CA GLU A 347 -11.37 -6.54 -9.32
C GLU A 347 -12.00 -7.92 -9.57
N LYS A 348 -11.29 -8.77 -10.32
CA LYS A 348 -11.76 -10.14 -10.59
C LYS A 348 -11.79 -11.02 -9.33
N ALA A 349 -10.90 -10.82 -8.38
CA ALA A 349 -10.90 -11.55 -7.12
C ALA A 349 -12.08 -11.13 -6.24
N TYR A 350 -12.43 -9.84 -6.24
CA TYR A 350 -13.57 -9.31 -5.50
C TYR A 350 -14.91 -9.77 -6.05
N ASP A 351 -15.09 -9.84 -7.37
CA ASP A 351 -16.28 -10.37 -8.02
C ASP A 351 -16.63 -11.79 -7.57
N LYS A 352 -15.64 -12.56 -7.15
CA LYS A 352 -15.77 -13.94 -6.68
C LYS A 352 -15.86 -14.07 -5.17
N THR A 353 -15.75 -12.96 -4.44
CA THR A 353 -15.73 -13.02 -2.97
C THR A 353 -17.09 -13.42 -2.46
N LYS A 354 -17.21 -14.66 -2.14
CA LYS A 354 -18.17 -15.12 -1.17
C LYS A 354 -17.86 -14.39 0.12
N LEU A 355 -18.84 -13.70 0.66
CA LEU A 355 -18.84 -13.05 1.99
C LEU A 355 -18.46 -14.02 3.15
N SER A 356 -18.23 -15.28 2.83
CA SER A 356 -17.90 -16.37 3.75
C SER A 356 -16.42 -16.74 3.80
N ALA A 357 -15.53 -16.06 3.07
CA ALA A 357 -14.11 -16.34 3.20
C ALA A 357 -13.64 -15.99 4.62
N GLY A 358 -13.10 -16.98 5.31
CA GLY A 358 -12.48 -16.78 6.62
C GLY A 358 -11.43 -15.67 6.57
N ALA A 359 -11.08 -15.07 7.69
CA ALA A 359 -10.17 -13.94 7.81
C ALA A 359 -8.78 -14.15 7.17
N GLY A 360 -8.46 -15.36 6.69
CA GLY A 360 -7.16 -15.72 6.13
C GLY A 360 -6.89 -15.31 4.69
N ASP A 361 -7.93 -15.06 3.88
CA ASP A 361 -7.77 -14.87 2.43
C ASP A 361 -8.41 -13.58 1.90
N CYS A 362 -8.64 -12.59 2.76
CA CYS A 362 -9.27 -11.33 2.36
C CYS A 362 -8.23 -10.38 1.77
N LEU A 363 -8.51 -9.85 0.58
CA LEU A 363 -7.85 -8.71 0.01
C LEU A 363 -8.69 -7.47 0.34
N TRP A 364 -8.04 -6.42 0.83
CA TRP A 364 -8.69 -5.14 1.14
C TRP A 364 -8.07 -4.02 0.35
N TYR A 365 -8.94 -3.17 -0.16
CA TYR A 365 -8.53 -1.95 -0.85
C TYR A 365 -8.16 -0.89 0.18
N LEU A 366 -6.94 -0.36 0.15
CA LEU A 366 -6.45 0.56 1.16
C LEU A 366 -6.71 2.03 0.84
N ASP A 367 -6.66 2.39 -0.44
CA ASP A 367 -6.80 3.76 -0.91
C ASP A 367 -7.04 3.81 -2.43
N ASP A 368 -7.20 5.01 -2.97
CA ASP A 368 -7.38 5.30 -4.39
C ASP A 368 -6.09 5.12 -5.23
N LYS A 369 -4.94 4.93 -4.59
CA LYS A 369 -3.65 4.59 -5.23
C LYS A 369 -3.49 3.09 -5.49
N ASN A 370 -4.57 2.33 -5.34
CA ASN A 370 -4.65 0.89 -5.64
C ASN A 370 -3.80 -0.01 -4.73
N TYR A 371 -3.61 0.38 -3.49
CA TYR A 371 -3.04 -0.51 -2.49
C TYR A 371 -4.07 -1.51 -1.97
N THR A 372 -3.63 -2.73 -1.73
CA THR A 372 -4.43 -3.74 -1.04
C THR A 372 -3.71 -4.27 0.18
N LEU A 373 -4.48 -4.72 1.14
CA LEU A 373 -3.99 -5.41 2.32
C LEU A 373 -4.45 -6.85 2.29
N GLY A 374 -3.57 -7.78 2.56
CA GLY A 374 -3.90 -9.20 2.72
C GLY A 374 -3.45 -9.72 4.07
N VAL A 375 -4.14 -10.74 4.57
CA VAL A 375 -3.71 -11.51 5.75
C VAL A 375 -3.64 -12.97 5.37
N THR A 376 -2.47 -13.57 5.49
CA THR A 376 -2.26 -14.99 5.22
C THR A 376 -1.48 -15.61 6.37
N ASN A 377 -2.03 -16.64 7.01
CA ASN A 377 -1.42 -17.33 8.14
C ASN A 377 -1.00 -16.39 9.28
N GLY A 378 -1.81 -15.39 9.59
CA GLY A 378 -1.53 -14.38 10.63
C GLY A 378 -0.44 -13.36 10.25
N ILE A 379 -0.05 -13.32 8.97
CA ILE A 379 0.89 -12.32 8.44
C ILE A 379 0.10 -11.32 7.63
N VAL A 380 0.19 -10.06 8.02
CA VAL A 380 -0.36 -8.93 7.27
C VAL A 380 0.65 -8.50 6.23
N PHE A 381 0.20 -8.33 4.98
CA PHE A 381 1.04 -7.81 3.91
C PHE A 381 0.26 -6.80 3.06
N LYS A 382 0.95 -5.78 2.62
CA LYS A 382 0.45 -4.74 1.73
C LYS A 382 0.98 -4.99 0.32
N GLN A 383 0.13 -4.80 -0.70
CA GLN A 383 0.56 -4.84 -2.09
C GLN A 383 -0.01 -3.64 -2.86
N LYS A 384 0.77 -3.13 -3.80
CA LYS A 384 0.36 -2.12 -4.76
C LYS A 384 0.00 -2.79 -6.09
N PHE A 385 -1.08 -2.31 -6.70
CA PHE A 385 -1.52 -2.78 -8.01
C PHE A 385 -1.58 -1.59 -8.98
N HIS A 386 -1.34 -1.85 -10.24
CA HIS A 386 -1.35 -0.83 -11.28
C HIS A 386 -2.39 -1.16 -12.34
N THR A 387 -3.00 -0.13 -12.93
CA THR A 387 -3.56 -0.25 -14.27
C THR A 387 -2.40 -0.25 -15.29
N ARG A 388 -2.68 -0.62 -16.53
CA ARG A 388 -1.71 -0.51 -17.61
C ARG A 388 -1.17 0.92 -17.75
N GLU A 389 -2.07 1.88 -17.72
CA GLU A 389 -1.79 3.31 -17.90
C GLU A 389 -0.94 3.85 -16.74
N SER A 390 -1.31 3.54 -15.48
CA SER A 390 -0.56 4.00 -14.31
C SER A 390 0.85 3.41 -14.23
N PHE A 391 1.03 2.14 -14.66
CA PHE A 391 2.36 1.53 -14.68
C PHE A 391 3.25 2.10 -15.78
N VAL A 392 2.70 2.32 -16.98
CA VAL A 392 3.42 2.98 -18.06
C VAL A 392 3.84 4.39 -17.64
N ALA A 393 2.91 5.20 -17.11
CA ALA A 393 3.20 6.56 -16.65
C ALA A 393 4.28 6.59 -15.55
N LEU A 394 4.29 5.62 -14.64
CA LEU A 394 5.34 5.48 -13.63
C LEU A 394 6.71 5.24 -14.28
N LEU A 395 6.81 4.32 -15.24
CA LEU A 395 8.06 3.97 -15.92
C LEU A 395 8.57 5.09 -16.82
N GLU A 396 7.67 5.86 -17.42
CA GLU A 396 7.99 7.03 -18.26
C GLU A 396 8.69 8.16 -17.50
N ASN A 397 8.66 8.18 -16.16
CA ASN A 397 9.48 9.10 -15.37
C ASN A 397 10.99 8.79 -15.47
N TYR A 398 11.35 7.55 -15.79
CA TYR A 398 12.72 7.04 -15.77
C TYR A 398 13.27 6.64 -17.15
N PHE A 399 12.40 6.44 -18.14
CA PHE A 399 12.75 5.95 -19.48
C PHE A 399 12.00 6.72 -20.56
N ASP A 400 12.65 7.02 -21.67
CA ASP A 400 12.02 7.70 -22.80
C ASP A 400 11.19 6.77 -23.67
N SER A 401 11.42 5.46 -23.58
CA SER A 401 10.67 4.46 -24.33
C SER A 401 10.15 3.36 -23.40
N VAL A 402 8.83 3.22 -23.31
CA VAL A 402 8.16 2.17 -22.54
C VAL A 402 7.21 1.38 -23.45
N ALA A 403 7.57 0.12 -23.70
CA ALA A 403 6.78 -0.80 -24.52
C ALA A 403 6.06 -1.82 -23.63
N VAL A 404 4.74 -1.90 -23.72
CA VAL A 404 3.95 -2.95 -23.07
C VAL A 404 4.07 -4.24 -23.88
N LEU A 405 4.75 -5.25 -23.32
CA LEU A 405 4.97 -6.55 -23.95
C LEU A 405 3.74 -7.45 -23.85
N ALA A 406 3.04 -7.38 -22.74
CA ALA A 406 1.76 -8.03 -22.51
C ALA A 406 1.05 -7.43 -21.30
N CYS A 407 -0.29 -7.52 -21.31
CA CYS A 407 -1.13 -7.18 -20.20
C CYS A 407 -2.21 -8.26 -20.06
N ASN A 408 -2.29 -8.89 -18.90
CA ASN A 408 -3.34 -9.87 -18.59
C ASN A 408 -3.92 -9.56 -17.20
N ALA A 409 -4.94 -10.32 -16.79
CA ALA A 409 -5.59 -10.07 -15.52
C ALA A 409 -4.65 -10.14 -14.29
N GLY A 410 -3.52 -10.84 -14.39
CA GLY A 410 -2.59 -11.00 -13.27
C GLY A 410 -1.44 -10.01 -13.26
N TYR A 411 -0.92 -9.68 -14.44
CA TYR A 411 0.33 -8.93 -14.59
C TYR A 411 0.34 -8.03 -15.82
N ILE A 412 1.12 -6.96 -15.70
CA ILE A 412 1.53 -6.07 -16.79
C ILE A 412 3.03 -6.25 -16.99
N TYR A 413 3.46 -6.52 -18.23
CA TYR A 413 4.85 -6.76 -18.60
C TYR A 413 5.32 -5.63 -19.51
N CYS A 414 6.46 -5.01 -19.16
CA CYS A 414 7.02 -3.90 -19.94
C CYS A 414 8.51 -4.13 -20.24
N ALA A 415 8.94 -3.56 -21.37
CA ALA A 415 10.33 -3.32 -21.68
C ALA A 415 10.54 -1.81 -21.81
N CYS A 416 11.53 -1.29 -21.09
CA CYS A 416 11.85 0.13 -21.08
C CYS A 416 13.27 0.33 -21.58
N SER A 417 13.46 1.27 -22.50
CA SER A 417 14.76 1.62 -23.07
C SER A 417 14.98 3.12 -23.04
N LEU A 418 16.19 3.54 -23.39
CA LEU A 418 16.62 4.93 -23.33
C LEU A 418 16.45 5.50 -21.88
N PRO A 419 17.27 5.04 -20.92
CA PRO A 419 17.21 5.54 -19.55
C PRO A 419 17.40 7.04 -19.51
N LYS A 420 16.48 7.78 -18.92
CA LYS A 420 16.59 9.24 -18.78
C LYS A 420 17.79 9.63 -17.93
N GLN A 421 18.43 10.74 -18.26
CA GLN A 421 19.40 11.36 -17.36
C GLN A 421 18.64 12.09 -16.25
N LEU A 422 18.73 11.58 -15.05
CA LEU A 422 18.16 12.23 -13.86
C LEU A 422 19.19 13.21 -13.25
N PRO A 423 18.76 14.17 -12.42
CA PRO A 423 19.69 15.00 -11.65
C PRO A 423 20.62 14.18 -10.76
N THR A 424 21.85 14.63 -10.57
CA THR A 424 22.85 13.92 -9.76
C THR A 424 22.36 13.69 -8.32
N GLU A 425 21.69 14.66 -7.74
CA GLU A 425 21.14 14.62 -6.37
C GLU A 425 20.10 13.50 -6.25
N VAL A 426 19.30 13.26 -7.29
CA VAL A 426 18.30 12.20 -7.34
C VAL A 426 18.99 10.83 -7.33
N TYR A 427 20.07 10.66 -8.11
CA TYR A 427 20.85 9.43 -8.07
C TYR A 427 21.52 9.23 -6.70
N GLU A 428 22.14 10.26 -6.13
CA GLU A 428 22.80 10.18 -4.83
C GLU A 428 21.82 9.76 -3.73
N GLU A 429 20.68 10.43 -3.64
CA GLU A 429 19.66 10.16 -2.63
C GLU A 429 19.10 8.74 -2.74
N TYR A 430 18.64 8.35 -3.93
CA TYR A 430 17.89 7.12 -4.08
C TYR A 430 18.77 5.87 -4.24
N LEU A 431 20.00 6.00 -4.74
CA LEU A 431 20.98 4.90 -4.68
C LEU A 431 21.40 4.62 -3.24
N GLU A 432 21.64 5.64 -2.42
CA GLU A 432 21.91 5.45 -1.00
C GLU A 432 20.75 4.71 -0.32
N LYS A 433 19.52 5.13 -0.58
CA LYS A 433 18.31 4.56 0.02
C LYS A 433 18.11 3.10 -0.38
N GLU A 434 18.30 2.72 -1.65
CA GLU A 434 18.13 1.35 -2.14
C GLU A 434 19.29 0.43 -1.75
N LEU A 435 20.52 0.90 -1.93
CA LEU A 435 21.71 0.06 -1.73
C LEU A 435 22.17 -0.04 -0.27
N ASN A 436 21.64 0.79 0.64
CA ASN A 436 21.97 0.81 2.06
C ASN A 436 20.74 0.83 2.97
N ILE A 437 19.81 -0.05 2.69
CA ILE A 437 18.55 -0.18 3.43
C ILE A 437 18.82 -0.31 4.92
N GLU A 438 17.98 0.32 5.72
CA GLU A 438 17.96 0.13 7.17
C GLU A 438 17.18 -1.15 7.50
N TYR A 439 17.88 -2.10 8.12
CA TYR A 439 17.32 -3.38 8.55
C TYR A 439 16.73 -3.27 9.96
N PRO A 440 15.89 -4.24 10.38
CA PRO A 440 15.34 -4.27 11.73
C PRO A 440 16.41 -4.07 12.81
N GLY A 441 16.14 -3.18 13.77
CA GLY A 441 17.09 -2.78 14.80
C GLY A 441 18.03 -1.64 14.41
N GLY A 442 17.75 -0.93 13.29
CA GLY A 442 18.53 0.24 12.85
C GLY A 442 19.86 -0.13 12.19
N PHE A 443 20.06 -1.39 11.82
CA PHE A 443 21.31 -1.85 11.22
C PHE A 443 21.42 -1.46 9.74
N LYS A 444 22.51 -0.84 9.36
CA LYS A 444 22.93 -0.61 7.96
C LYS A 444 24.27 -1.26 7.69
N HIS A 445 24.43 -1.94 6.56
CA HIS A 445 25.68 -2.65 6.28
C HIS A 445 26.82 -1.71 5.83
N ASN A 446 26.52 -0.52 5.29
CA ASN A 446 27.48 0.51 4.87
C ASN A 446 28.59 -0.01 3.92
N LYS A 447 28.25 -0.93 3.01
CA LYS A 447 29.18 -1.55 2.04
C LYS A 447 28.86 -1.22 0.58
N HIS A 448 27.90 -0.33 0.38
CA HIS A 448 27.41 0.09 -0.94
C HIS A 448 28.26 1.19 -1.59
N GLY A 449 29.03 1.96 -0.82
CA GLY A 449 29.67 3.20 -1.27
C GLY A 449 30.61 3.05 -2.46
N GLY A 450 31.23 1.87 -2.65
CA GLY A 450 32.01 1.56 -3.85
C GLY A 450 31.15 1.46 -5.08
N LEU A 451 30.10 0.64 -5.04
CA LEU A 451 29.15 0.48 -6.15
C LEU A 451 28.46 1.81 -6.49
N MET A 452 28.01 2.56 -5.49
CA MET A 452 27.34 3.86 -5.69
C MET A 452 28.24 4.84 -6.44
N ARG A 453 29.53 4.97 -6.06
CA ARG A 453 30.48 5.83 -6.74
C ARG A 453 30.69 5.43 -8.20
N GLU A 454 30.92 4.13 -8.48
CA GLU A 454 31.09 3.63 -9.84
C GLU A 454 29.84 3.89 -10.71
N LEU A 455 28.64 3.72 -10.12
CA LEU A 455 27.38 4.01 -10.81
C LEU A 455 27.26 5.50 -11.15
N LEU A 456 27.53 6.39 -10.20
CA LEU A 456 27.45 7.85 -10.40
C LEU A 456 28.44 8.31 -11.50
N GLU A 457 29.68 7.82 -11.49
CA GLU A 457 30.68 8.10 -12.51
C GLU A 457 30.19 7.63 -13.90
N LYS A 458 29.73 6.40 -14.02
CA LYS A 458 29.29 5.83 -15.30
C LYS A 458 27.98 6.44 -15.82
N VAL A 459 27.08 6.83 -14.95
CA VAL A 459 25.84 7.53 -15.33
C VAL A 459 26.18 8.95 -15.84
N ALA A 460 27.13 9.65 -15.23
CA ALA A 460 27.58 10.97 -15.71
C ALA A 460 28.18 10.90 -17.11
N GLU A 461 28.87 9.80 -17.44
CA GLU A 461 29.49 9.54 -18.77
C GLU A 461 28.50 8.99 -19.80
N ARG A 462 27.29 8.57 -19.40
CA ARG A 462 26.38 7.75 -20.22
C ARG A 462 25.94 8.39 -21.53
N TYR A 463 25.86 9.71 -21.58
CA TYR A 463 25.39 10.48 -22.74
C TYR A 463 26.44 11.53 -23.22
N VAL A 464 27.65 11.48 -22.73
CA VAL A 464 28.79 12.26 -23.19
C VAL A 464 29.52 11.50 -24.29
#